data_45fe2d3621203a8fb18805bb98c626b0
#
_entry.id   45fe2d3621203a8fb18805bb98c626b0
#
_cell.length_a   1.000
_cell.length_b   1.000
_cell.length_c   1.000
_cell.angle_alpha   90.00
_cell.angle_beta   90.00
_cell.angle_gamma   90.00
#
_symmetry.space_group_name_H-M   'P 1'
#
loop_
_entity.id
_entity.type
_entity.pdbx_description
1 polymer ?
#
loop_
_entity_poly.entity_id
_entity_poly.type
_entity_poly.pdbx_seq_one_letter_code
_entity_poly.pdbx_strand_id
1 'polypeptide(L)'
;MTATTTPSTQTQLPPLIPRSLLFGNPKRARPRLSPDAKYMAYIAPDEKDVLQVWVRTIGETDDRQVTEDKKRGIRAYFWTYKPDQLIYLQDSDGDENYHLYAVDLAKNIVRDLTPFQGVKAQPIDLDPETPDEVLVGLNLNNAQKFDVYRINLNNGAVEFDTDNPGNIVSWTADDQFLIRAAVAATPDGGSDLLYRETPDQEWELLRHWSADDEGGALSFSKDGKTLYIVGSHDANAQRLISLNLDSRQETVIAADEQYDVGDVLIHPTKRHIEAVSFYKDKEEWQVIHEAVAKDFEFIRQLRSGEFAIASRDLADQNWIIAYVTDDGPVYYYYYHRDSQNAQFLFTNQPELEDL
;
A
#
# COMPACT_ATOMS: atom_id res chain seq x y z
N MET A 1 74.13 -12.58 0.04
CA MET A 1 72.88 -11.88 0.37
C MET A 1 71.78 -12.58 -0.44
N THR A 2 71.03 -13.43 0.23
CA THR A 2 69.91 -14.17 -0.39
C THR A 2 68.63 -13.36 -0.15
N ALA A 3 68.04 -12.84 -1.21
CA ALA A 3 66.81 -12.12 -1.15
C ALA A 3 65.63 -13.08 -0.92
N THR A 4 64.97 -12.96 0.24
CA THR A 4 63.77 -13.70 0.60
C THR A 4 62.58 -13.00 -0.08
N THR A 5 62.06 -13.60 -1.12
CA THR A 5 60.80 -13.18 -1.75
C THR A 5 59.63 -13.63 -0.88
N THR A 6 58.92 -12.67 -0.26
CA THR A 6 57.65 -12.90 0.44
C THR A 6 56.58 -13.25 -0.59
N PRO A 7 55.84 -14.35 -0.45
CA PRO A 7 54.72 -14.62 -1.37
C PRO A 7 53.61 -13.59 -1.18
N SER A 8 53.26 -12.90 -2.25
CA SER A 8 52.07 -12.07 -2.28
C SER A 8 50.82 -12.98 -2.20
N THR A 9 50.13 -12.94 -1.08
CA THR A 9 48.80 -13.51 -0.96
C THR A 9 47.90 -12.75 -1.92
N GLN A 10 47.63 -13.32 -3.08
CA GLN A 10 46.50 -12.81 -3.93
C GLN A 10 45.23 -13.03 -3.13
N THR A 11 44.65 -11.95 -2.65
CA THR A 11 43.28 -11.96 -2.09
C THR A 11 42.36 -12.36 -3.23
N GLN A 12 41.86 -13.58 -3.21
CA GLN A 12 40.91 -14.05 -4.20
C GLN A 12 39.61 -13.25 -3.95
N LEU A 13 39.21 -12.44 -4.91
CA LEU A 13 37.93 -11.70 -4.83
C LEU A 13 36.79 -12.72 -4.73
N PRO A 14 35.73 -12.37 -3.95
CA PRO A 14 34.55 -13.22 -3.89
C PRO A 14 33.92 -13.37 -5.28
N PRO A 15 33.25 -14.47 -5.59
CA PRO A 15 32.56 -14.63 -6.84
C PRO A 15 31.49 -13.54 -7.03
N LEU A 16 31.30 -13.09 -8.28
CA LEU A 16 30.24 -12.12 -8.59
C LEU A 16 28.87 -12.75 -8.36
N ILE A 17 27.98 -12.02 -7.72
CA ILE A 17 26.57 -12.42 -7.57
C ILE A 17 25.92 -12.44 -8.97
N PRO A 18 25.27 -13.52 -9.38
CA PRO A 18 24.58 -13.60 -10.66
C PRO A 18 23.48 -12.52 -10.76
N ARG A 19 23.42 -11.83 -11.89
CA ARG A 19 22.40 -10.78 -12.12
C ARG A 19 20.97 -11.32 -11.99
N SER A 20 20.73 -12.56 -12.34
CA SER A 20 19.42 -13.22 -12.18
C SER A 20 18.97 -13.34 -10.72
N LEU A 21 19.89 -13.40 -9.75
CA LEU A 21 19.55 -13.38 -8.32
C LEU A 21 19.19 -11.98 -7.84
N LEU A 22 19.84 -10.93 -8.38
CA LEU A 22 19.58 -9.54 -7.95
C LEU A 22 18.35 -8.92 -8.63
N PHE A 23 18.10 -9.28 -9.90
CA PHE A 23 17.11 -8.64 -10.77
C PHE A 23 16.05 -9.59 -11.31
N GLY A 24 16.10 -10.86 -10.96
CA GLY A 24 15.07 -11.85 -11.30
C GLY A 24 13.78 -11.66 -10.50
N ASN A 25 12.73 -12.38 -10.89
CA ASN A 25 11.50 -12.39 -10.14
C ASN A 25 11.73 -12.96 -8.71
N PRO A 26 11.08 -12.40 -7.68
CA PRO A 26 11.13 -12.98 -6.35
C PRO A 26 10.46 -14.36 -6.34
N LYS A 27 10.93 -15.26 -5.49
CA LYS A 27 10.27 -16.57 -5.29
C LYS A 27 8.88 -16.41 -4.65
N ARG A 28 8.75 -15.48 -3.70
CA ARG A 28 7.49 -15.05 -3.09
C ARG A 28 7.63 -13.60 -2.62
N ALA A 29 6.64 -12.76 -2.83
CA ALA A 29 6.69 -11.38 -2.38
C ALA A 29 5.30 -10.83 -2.06
N ARG A 30 5.29 -9.70 -1.34
CA ARG A 30 4.08 -8.91 -1.05
C ARG A 30 2.96 -9.73 -0.41
N PRO A 31 3.21 -10.51 0.66
CA PRO A 31 2.14 -11.23 1.34
C PRO A 31 1.13 -10.25 1.95
N ARG A 32 -0.18 -10.58 1.84
CA ARG A 32 -1.28 -9.83 2.43
C ARG A 32 -2.33 -10.77 3.00
N LEU A 33 -2.80 -10.48 4.20
CA LEU A 33 -3.90 -11.22 4.84
C LEU A 33 -5.24 -10.81 4.23
N SER A 34 -6.15 -11.78 4.11
CA SER A 34 -7.57 -11.45 3.92
C SER A 34 -8.11 -10.73 5.16
N PRO A 35 -9.18 -9.91 5.04
CA PRO A 35 -9.74 -9.15 6.17
C PRO A 35 -10.12 -10.01 7.38
N ASP A 36 -10.51 -11.27 7.17
CA ASP A 36 -10.87 -12.25 8.19
C ASP A 36 -9.69 -13.15 8.64
N ALA A 37 -8.48 -12.87 8.17
CA ALA A 37 -7.26 -13.67 8.38
C ALA A 37 -7.40 -15.16 8.00
N LYS A 38 -8.36 -15.53 7.16
CA LYS A 38 -8.53 -16.90 6.68
C LYS A 38 -7.47 -17.28 5.65
N TYR A 39 -7.10 -16.33 4.80
CA TYR A 39 -6.14 -16.52 3.73
C TYR A 39 -4.97 -15.54 3.81
N MET A 40 -3.87 -15.99 3.25
CA MET A 40 -2.75 -15.13 2.83
C MET A 40 -2.63 -15.22 1.31
N ALA A 41 -2.66 -14.08 0.63
CA ALA A 41 -2.26 -13.98 -0.78
C ALA A 41 -0.82 -13.46 -0.87
N TYR A 42 -0.13 -13.80 -1.95
CA TYR A 42 1.22 -13.32 -2.25
C TYR A 42 1.50 -13.40 -3.76
N ILE A 43 2.53 -12.69 -4.23
CA ILE A 43 3.00 -12.77 -5.62
C ILE A 43 4.13 -13.80 -5.69
N ALA A 44 4.04 -14.71 -6.67
CA ALA A 44 5.10 -15.65 -7.01
C ALA A 44 5.03 -16.01 -8.50
N PRO A 45 6.16 -16.42 -9.12
CA PRO A 45 6.17 -16.84 -10.52
C PRO A 45 5.45 -18.18 -10.72
N ASP A 46 4.86 -18.35 -11.88
CA ASP A 46 4.40 -19.64 -12.40
C ASP A 46 5.56 -20.45 -13.01
N GLU A 47 5.26 -21.60 -13.63
CA GLU A 47 6.24 -22.46 -14.29
C GLU A 47 6.99 -21.78 -15.47
N LYS A 48 6.48 -20.67 -15.97
CA LYS A 48 7.07 -19.87 -17.07
C LYS A 48 7.76 -18.61 -16.60
N ASP A 49 7.97 -18.48 -15.30
CA ASP A 49 8.54 -17.30 -14.65
C ASP A 49 7.69 -16.03 -14.81
N VAL A 50 6.36 -16.16 -14.98
CA VAL A 50 5.41 -15.04 -15.00
C VAL A 50 4.80 -14.88 -13.63
N LEU A 51 4.89 -13.66 -13.07
CA LEU A 51 4.36 -13.37 -11.73
C LEU A 51 2.83 -13.48 -11.69
N GLN A 52 2.34 -14.25 -10.74
CA GLN A 52 0.92 -14.51 -10.49
C GLN A 52 0.56 -14.22 -9.04
N VAL A 53 -0.72 -14.04 -8.75
CA VAL A 53 -1.24 -14.06 -7.39
C VAL A 53 -1.50 -15.51 -6.98
N TRP A 54 -0.95 -15.87 -5.84
CA TRP A 54 -1.13 -17.15 -5.17
C TRP A 54 -1.86 -16.93 -3.85
N VAL A 55 -2.64 -17.91 -3.44
CA VAL A 55 -3.38 -17.88 -2.18
C VAL A 55 -3.10 -19.16 -1.39
N ARG A 56 -2.96 -19.02 -0.07
CA ARG A 56 -2.82 -20.10 0.90
C ARG A 56 -3.81 -19.89 2.02
N THR A 57 -4.44 -20.95 2.52
CA THR A 57 -5.17 -20.93 3.79
C THR A 57 -4.20 -20.81 4.95
N ILE A 58 -4.45 -19.90 5.89
CA ILE A 58 -3.57 -19.71 7.05
C ILE A 58 -3.53 -21.01 7.88
N GLY A 59 -2.31 -21.45 8.19
CA GLY A 59 -2.08 -22.71 8.91
C GLY A 59 -2.00 -23.96 8.03
N GLU A 60 -2.28 -23.87 6.73
CA GLU A 60 -2.24 -24.99 5.78
C GLU A 60 -1.05 -24.87 4.79
N THR A 61 -0.92 -25.88 3.92
CA THR A 61 0.09 -25.92 2.85
C THR A 61 -0.58 -26.14 1.47
N ASP A 62 -1.71 -25.45 1.24
CA ASP A 62 -2.60 -25.60 0.11
C ASP A 62 -2.43 -24.47 -0.94
N ASP A 63 -1.20 -23.99 -1.12
CA ASP A 63 -0.90 -22.91 -2.06
C ASP A 63 -1.49 -23.18 -3.44
N ARG A 64 -2.24 -22.20 -3.97
CA ARG A 64 -2.82 -22.27 -5.31
C ARG A 64 -2.70 -20.95 -6.04
N GLN A 65 -2.39 -21.03 -7.32
CA GLN A 65 -2.42 -19.90 -8.24
C GLN A 65 -3.88 -19.50 -8.51
N VAL A 66 -4.17 -18.18 -8.50
CA VAL A 66 -5.53 -17.65 -8.70
C VAL A 66 -5.64 -16.64 -9.84
N THR A 67 -4.53 -16.37 -10.54
CA THR A 67 -4.48 -15.53 -11.75
C THR A 67 -3.73 -16.25 -12.87
N GLU A 68 -3.94 -15.82 -14.12
CA GLU A 68 -3.36 -16.49 -15.31
C GLU A 68 -2.81 -15.48 -16.32
N ASP A 69 -2.00 -14.50 -15.86
CA ASP A 69 -1.29 -13.66 -16.83
C ASP A 69 -0.24 -14.47 -17.61
N LYS A 70 0.00 -14.10 -18.86
CA LYS A 70 0.83 -14.92 -19.76
C LYS A 70 2.16 -14.28 -20.14
N LYS A 71 2.37 -13.00 -19.81
CA LYS A 71 3.53 -12.25 -20.31
C LYS A 71 4.21 -11.35 -19.29
N ARG A 72 3.48 -10.37 -18.72
CA ARG A 72 4.06 -9.30 -17.90
C ARG A 72 4.03 -9.56 -16.41
N GLY A 73 3.14 -10.45 -15.99
CA GLY A 73 2.90 -10.82 -14.60
C GLY A 73 2.08 -9.78 -13.83
N ILE A 74 1.37 -10.27 -12.85
CA ILE A 74 0.60 -9.44 -11.92
C ILE A 74 1.55 -8.81 -10.90
N ARG A 75 1.47 -7.49 -10.74
CA ARG A 75 2.35 -6.73 -9.86
C ARG A 75 1.63 -6.05 -8.70
N ALA A 76 0.31 -5.86 -8.82
CA ALA A 76 -0.52 -5.23 -7.82
C ALA A 76 -1.81 -6.01 -7.61
N TYR A 77 -2.12 -6.26 -6.35
CA TYR A 77 -3.37 -6.89 -5.92
C TYR A 77 -3.71 -6.43 -4.50
N PHE A 78 -4.97 -6.56 -4.12
CA PHE A 78 -5.46 -6.29 -2.77
C PHE A 78 -6.72 -7.10 -2.48
N TRP A 79 -6.97 -7.39 -1.20
CA TRP A 79 -8.21 -8.02 -0.77
C TRP A 79 -9.34 -7.01 -0.78
N THR A 80 -10.53 -7.47 -1.15
CA THR A 80 -11.78 -6.74 -0.86
C THR A 80 -12.27 -7.09 0.54
N TYR A 81 -13.25 -6.36 1.05
CA TYR A 81 -13.90 -6.72 2.32
C TYR A 81 -14.98 -7.79 2.15
N LYS A 82 -15.20 -8.28 0.92
CA LYS A 82 -16.03 -9.48 0.69
C LYS A 82 -15.28 -10.74 1.07
N PRO A 83 -15.95 -11.72 1.68
CA PRO A 83 -15.34 -13.02 1.89
C PRO A 83 -14.85 -13.64 0.58
N ASP A 84 -13.70 -14.29 0.66
CA ASP A 84 -13.11 -15.09 -0.43
C ASP A 84 -12.90 -14.29 -1.75
N GLN A 85 -12.69 -12.95 -1.69
CA GLN A 85 -12.51 -12.14 -2.91
C GLN A 85 -11.29 -11.22 -2.83
N LEU A 86 -10.52 -11.17 -3.91
CA LEU A 86 -9.45 -10.19 -4.12
C LEU A 86 -9.58 -9.52 -5.50
N ILE A 87 -8.92 -8.39 -5.65
CA ILE A 87 -8.79 -7.64 -6.90
C ILE A 87 -7.31 -7.59 -7.29
N TYR A 88 -7.03 -7.67 -8.59
CA TYR A 88 -5.71 -7.39 -9.15
C TYR A 88 -5.80 -6.44 -10.34
N LEU A 89 -4.68 -5.79 -10.65
CA LEU A 89 -4.54 -4.91 -11.80
C LEU A 89 -3.74 -5.61 -12.89
N GLN A 90 -4.23 -5.52 -14.12
CA GLN A 90 -3.56 -6.05 -15.30
C GLN A 90 -3.82 -5.16 -16.51
N ASP A 91 -2.78 -4.91 -17.30
CA ASP A 91 -2.84 -4.23 -18.59
C ASP A 91 -2.81 -5.24 -19.75
N SER A 92 -3.13 -4.80 -20.95
CA SER A 92 -3.06 -5.63 -22.17
C SER A 92 -1.75 -5.39 -22.91
N ASP A 93 -0.84 -6.38 -22.85
CA ASP A 93 0.43 -6.38 -23.61
C ASP A 93 1.33 -5.15 -23.40
N GLY A 94 1.15 -4.40 -22.33
CA GLY A 94 1.95 -3.24 -21.99
C GLY A 94 1.40 -1.90 -22.49
N ASP A 95 0.11 -1.82 -22.76
CA ASP A 95 -0.57 -0.59 -23.12
C ASP A 95 -0.78 0.38 -21.93
N GLU A 96 -0.48 -0.08 -20.70
CA GLU A 96 -0.63 0.64 -19.44
C GLU A 96 -2.06 1.08 -19.12
N ASN A 97 -3.05 0.59 -19.86
CA ASN A 97 -4.45 0.72 -19.53
C ASN A 97 -4.84 -0.40 -18.57
N TYR A 98 -4.52 -0.21 -17.30
CA TYR A 98 -4.78 -1.22 -16.27
C TYR A 98 -6.27 -1.36 -16.02
N HIS A 99 -6.78 -2.59 -16.14
CA HIS A 99 -8.12 -2.97 -15.72
C HIS A 99 -8.09 -3.55 -14.30
N LEU A 100 -9.22 -3.45 -13.60
CA LEU A 100 -9.46 -4.17 -12.35
C LEU A 100 -10.12 -5.51 -12.63
N TYR A 101 -9.51 -6.56 -12.13
CA TYR A 101 -10.05 -7.92 -12.20
C TYR A 101 -10.37 -8.42 -10.80
N ALA A 102 -11.60 -8.85 -10.54
CA ALA A 102 -11.99 -9.51 -9.30
C ALA A 102 -11.86 -11.03 -9.43
N VAL A 103 -11.26 -11.65 -8.41
CA VAL A 103 -11.17 -13.10 -8.25
C VAL A 103 -12.09 -13.54 -7.13
N ASP A 104 -13.09 -14.36 -7.43
CA ASP A 104 -13.92 -15.06 -6.45
C ASP A 104 -13.29 -16.44 -6.19
N LEU A 105 -12.68 -16.60 -5.03
CA LEU A 105 -11.93 -17.82 -4.67
C LEU A 105 -12.84 -19.02 -4.42
N ALA A 106 -14.07 -18.77 -3.96
CA ALA A 106 -15.03 -19.84 -3.67
C ALA A 106 -15.60 -20.43 -4.96
N LYS A 107 -15.79 -19.60 -6.00
CA LYS A 107 -16.31 -20.03 -7.30
C LYS A 107 -15.22 -20.31 -8.32
N ASN A 108 -13.98 -19.90 -8.04
CA ASN A 108 -12.87 -19.92 -8.97
C ASN A 108 -13.19 -19.16 -10.28
N ILE A 109 -13.72 -17.94 -10.15
CA ILE A 109 -14.12 -17.10 -11.27
C ILE A 109 -13.32 -15.81 -11.23
N VAL A 110 -12.79 -15.41 -12.38
CA VAL A 110 -12.18 -14.09 -12.62
C VAL A 110 -13.14 -13.26 -13.44
N ARG A 111 -13.36 -12.01 -13.05
CA ARG A 111 -14.20 -11.04 -13.76
C ARG A 111 -13.42 -9.75 -13.98
N ASP A 112 -13.40 -9.28 -15.23
CA ASP A 112 -13.00 -7.89 -15.52
C ASP A 112 -14.11 -6.95 -15.02
N LEU A 113 -13.76 -6.05 -14.10
CA LEU A 113 -14.67 -5.06 -13.53
C LEU A 113 -14.72 -3.77 -14.36
N THR A 114 -13.72 -3.55 -15.22
CA THR A 114 -13.58 -2.34 -16.03
C THR A 114 -13.35 -2.67 -17.51
N PRO A 115 -14.26 -3.43 -18.16
CA PRO A 115 -14.07 -3.94 -19.52
C PRO A 115 -14.27 -2.85 -20.59
N PHE A 116 -13.54 -1.74 -20.47
CA PHE A 116 -13.63 -0.58 -21.34
C PHE A 116 -12.35 -0.42 -22.14
N GLN A 117 -12.44 -0.50 -23.47
CA GLN A 117 -11.25 -0.41 -24.33
C GLN A 117 -10.54 0.96 -24.21
N GLY A 118 -9.24 0.95 -23.95
CA GLY A 118 -8.41 2.14 -23.83
C GLY A 118 -8.66 2.97 -22.56
N VAL A 119 -9.38 2.42 -21.60
CA VAL A 119 -9.65 3.05 -20.31
C VAL A 119 -8.68 2.51 -19.24
N LYS A 120 -8.12 3.41 -18.47
CA LYS A 120 -7.27 3.08 -17.32
C LYS A 120 -8.08 3.19 -16.04
N ALA A 121 -7.98 2.20 -15.19
CA ALA A 121 -8.57 2.17 -13.87
C ALA A 121 -7.52 2.47 -12.79
N GLN A 122 -7.89 3.31 -11.83
CA GLN A 122 -7.10 3.65 -10.65
C GLN A 122 -7.94 3.36 -9.40
N PRO A 123 -7.64 2.31 -8.62
CA PRO A 123 -8.33 2.06 -7.36
C PRO A 123 -8.18 3.29 -6.44
N ILE A 124 -9.29 3.71 -5.82
CA ILE A 124 -9.31 4.83 -4.88
C ILE A 124 -9.45 4.30 -3.47
N ASP A 125 -10.55 3.60 -3.18
CA ASP A 125 -10.81 3.11 -1.83
C ASP A 125 -11.73 1.89 -1.82
N LEU A 126 -11.70 1.18 -0.69
CA LEU A 126 -12.60 0.09 -0.28
C LEU A 126 -13.01 0.37 1.17
N ASP A 127 -14.24 0.07 1.52
CA ASP A 127 -14.74 0.29 2.87
C ASP A 127 -15.39 -0.98 3.45
N PRO A 128 -15.06 -1.36 4.72
CA PRO A 128 -15.63 -2.56 5.36
C PRO A 128 -17.12 -2.46 5.65
N GLU A 129 -17.67 -1.25 5.81
CA GLU A 129 -19.11 -1.02 6.01
C GLU A 129 -19.88 -1.08 4.67
N THR A 130 -19.15 -0.92 3.54
CA THR A 130 -19.70 -1.02 2.18
C THR A 130 -18.96 -2.09 1.36
N PRO A 131 -18.92 -3.37 1.81
CA PRO A 131 -18.03 -4.39 1.28
C PRO A 131 -18.34 -4.83 -0.15
N ASP A 132 -19.50 -4.47 -0.67
CA ASP A 132 -19.96 -4.82 -2.02
C ASP A 132 -19.52 -3.82 -3.10
N GLU A 133 -18.78 -2.77 -2.74
CA GLU A 133 -18.39 -1.70 -3.66
C GLU A 133 -16.89 -1.42 -3.60
N VAL A 134 -16.38 -0.85 -4.68
CA VAL A 134 -15.03 -0.24 -4.76
C VAL A 134 -15.16 1.11 -5.46
N LEU A 135 -14.46 2.13 -4.94
CA LEU A 135 -14.29 3.42 -5.61
C LEU A 135 -13.10 3.37 -6.54
N VAL A 136 -13.30 3.78 -7.79
CA VAL A 136 -12.31 3.69 -8.87
C VAL A 136 -12.32 4.96 -9.69
N GLY A 137 -11.15 5.55 -9.93
CA GLY A 137 -10.96 6.56 -10.96
C GLY A 137 -10.92 5.91 -12.34
N LEU A 138 -11.77 6.33 -13.25
CA LEU A 138 -11.76 5.89 -14.65
C LEU A 138 -11.65 7.09 -15.59
N ASN A 139 -10.77 7.01 -16.58
CA ASN A 139 -10.67 7.99 -17.65
C ASN A 139 -11.65 7.71 -18.81
N LEU A 140 -12.87 7.26 -18.46
CA LEU A 140 -13.88 6.75 -19.38
C LEU A 140 -14.43 7.84 -20.33
N ASN A 141 -14.69 9.04 -19.79
CA ASN A 141 -15.26 10.15 -20.57
C ASN A 141 -14.21 11.02 -21.25
N ASN A 142 -13.00 11.08 -20.68
CA ASN A 142 -11.88 11.85 -21.19
C ASN A 142 -10.56 11.18 -20.81
N ALA A 143 -9.71 10.88 -21.78
CA ALA A 143 -8.46 10.17 -21.59
C ALA A 143 -7.48 10.82 -20.59
N GLN A 144 -7.64 12.11 -20.31
CA GLN A 144 -6.78 12.88 -19.40
C GLN A 144 -7.39 13.09 -18.01
N LYS A 145 -8.65 12.67 -17.78
CA LYS A 145 -9.38 12.92 -16.55
C LYS A 145 -9.86 11.61 -15.95
N PHE A 146 -9.65 11.45 -14.66
CA PHE A 146 -10.13 10.30 -13.90
C PHE A 146 -11.30 10.74 -13.02
N ASP A 147 -12.52 10.57 -13.56
CA ASP A 147 -13.75 10.70 -12.78
C ASP A 147 -13.89 9.51 -11.81
N VAL A 148 -14.58 9.71 -10.70
CA VAL A 148 -14.81 8.64 -9.73
C VAL A 148 -16.07 7.86 -10.10
N TYR A 149 -15.95 6.55 -10.04
CA TYR A 149 -17.04 5.59 -10.23
C TYR A 149 -17.11 4.63 -9.05
N ARG A 150 -18.34 4.19 -8.73
CA ARG A 150 -18.61 3.04 -7.87
C ARG A 150 -18.77 1.80 -8.72
N ILE A 151 -18.07 0.75 -8.38
CA ILE A 151 -18.21 -0.54 -9.05
C ILE A 151 -18.74 -1.55 -8.05
N ASN A 152 -19.89 -2.14 -8.38
CA ASN A 152 -20.49 -3.19 -7.56
C ASN A 152 -19.75 -4.52 -7.78
N LEU A 153 -19.17 -5.05 -6.71
CA LEU A 153 -18.33 -6.27 -6.74
C LEU A 153 -19.12 -7.57 -6.97
N ASN A 154 -20.45 -7.56 -6.81
CA ASN A 154 -21.30 -8.72 -7.06
C ASN A 154 -21.62 -8.92 -8.53
N ASN A 155 -21.96 -7.84 -9.23
CA ASN A 155 -22.48 -7.89 -10.60
C ASN A 155 -21.60 -7.14 -11.61
N GLY A 156 -20.65 -6.30 -11.16
CA GLY A 156 -19.80 -5.47 -12.03
C GLY A 156 -20.49 -4.21 -12.56
N ALA A 157 -21.65 -3.81 -12.00
CA ALA A 157 -22.29 -2.55 -12.38
C ALA A 157 -21.38 -1.38 -12.03
N VAL A 158 -21.25 -0.44 -12.97
CA VAL A 158 -20.42 0.77 -12.85
C VAL A 158 -21.33 1.96 -12.81
N GLU A 159 -21.28 2.72 -11.71
CA GLU A 159 -22.10 3.91 -11.49
C GLU A 159 -21.19 5.12 -11.31
N PHE A 160 -21.55 6.25 -11.94
CA PHE A 160 -20.82 7.50 -11.79
C PHE A 160 -21.00 8.04 -10.38
N ASP A 161 -19.91 8.54 -9.77
CA ASP A 161 -19.93 9.11 -8.42
C ASP A 161 -19.55 10.61 -8.41
N THR A 162 -18.32 10.94 -8.81
CA THR A 162 -17.80 12.32 -8.70
C THR A 162 -17.03 12.72 -9.97
N ASP A 163 -17.37 13.91 -10.48
CA ASP A 163 -16.68 14.53 -11.64
C ASP A 163 -15.29 15.05 -11.24
N ASN A 164 -14.33 14.86 -12.14
CA ASN A 164 -13.04 15.53 -12.07
C ASN A 164 -13.08 16.79 -12.94
N PRO A 165 -12.99 18.01 -12.38
CA PRO A 165 -12.98 19.25 -13.17
C PRO A 165 -11.78 19.37 -14.12
N GLY A 166 -10.78 18.47 -14.00
CA GLY A 166 -9.67 18.35 -14.94
C GLY A 166 -8.29 18.48 -14.32
N ASN A 167 -8.23 18.77 -13.04
CA ASN A 167 -6.96 18.97 -12.32
C ASN A 167 -6.84 18.15 -11.02
N ILE A 168 -7.85 17.37 -10.66
CA ILE A 168 -7.76 16.50 -9.49
C ILE A 168 -6.82 15.34 -9.79
N VAL A 169 -5.84 15.14 -8.90
CA VAL A 169 -4.81 14.10 -8.97
C VAL A 169 -4.96 13.03 -7.90
N SER A 170 -5.71 13.31 -6.82
CA SER A 170 -5.97 12.35 -5.75
C SER A 170 -7.33 12.60 -5.11
N TRP A 171 -7.99 11.53 -4.68
CA TRP A 171 -9.29 11.52 -4.03
C TRP A 171 -9.20 10.84 -2.67
N THR A 172 -9.96 11.31 -1.68
CA THR A 172 -10.05 10.69 -0.36
C THR A 172 -11.49 10.55 0.06
N ALA A 173 -11.90 9.31 0.34
CA ALA A 173 -13.22 8.99 0.88
C ALA A 173 -13.22 9.06 2.42
N ASP A 174 -14.37 9.39 2.99
CA ASP A 174 -14.62 9.32 4.43
C ASP A 174 -15.10 7.92 4.86
N ASP A 175 -15.48 7.79 6.13
CA ASP A 175 -15.98 6.55 6.72
C ASP A 175 -17.42 6.17 6.27
N GLN A 176 -18.11 7.04 5.56
CA GLN A 176 -19.38 6.75 4.90
C GLN A 176 -19.20 6.41 3.42
N PHE A 177 -17.95 6.20 3.01
CA PHE A 177 -17.56 5.90 1.64
C PHE A 177 -17.94 7.00 0.64
N LEU A 178 -17.90 8.27 1.08
CA LEU A 178 -18.18 9.46 0.28
C LEU A 178 -16.88 10.20 -0.04
N ILE A 179 -16.71 10.63 -1.30
CA ILE A 179 -15.57 11.46 -1.70
C ILE A 179 -15.75 12.86 -1.13
N ARG A 180 -14.95 13.23 -0.11
CA ARG A 180 -15.04 14.52 0.59
C ARG A 180 -13.75 15.34 0.58
N ALA A 181 -12.60 14.73 0.25
CA ALA A 181 -11.37 15.48 0.04
C ALA A 181 -10.74 15.13 -1.30
N ALA A 182 -10.01 16.07 -1.87
CA ALA A 182 -9.29 15.91 -3.12
C ALA A 182 -8.02 16.77 -3.14
N VAL A 183 -7.02 16.33 -3.89
CA VAL A 183 -5.85 17.15 -4.22
C VAL A 183 -5.92 17.54 -5.68
N ALA A 184 -5.83 18.82 -5.95
CA ALA A 184 -5.88 19.40 -7.29
C ALA A 184 -4.51 20.00 -7.66
N ALA A 185 -3.99 19.69 -8.84
CA ALA A 185 -2.82 20.36 -9.37
C ALA A 185 -3.15 21.82 -9.75
N THR A 186 -2.22 22.75 -9.49
CA THR A 186 -2.41 24.17 -9.78
C THR A 186 -1.48 24.64 -10.91
N PRO A 187 -1.84 25.73 -11.64
CA PRO A 187 -1.05 26.19 -12.79
C PRO A 187 0.36 26.68 -12.45
N ASP A 188 0.63 27.05 -11.21
CA ASP A 188 1.95 27.47 -10.70
C ASP A 188 2.87 26.28 -10.36
N GLY A 189 2.40 25.05 -10.55
CA GLY A 189 3.12 23.81 -10.26
C GLY A 189 2.94 23.29 -8.84
N GLY A 190 2.12 23.95 -8.05
CA GLY A 190 1.75 23.51 -6.70
C GLY A 190 0.51 22.63 -6.68
N SER A 191 -0.13 22.53 -5.50
CA SER A 191 -1.36 21.77 -5.33
C SER A 191 -2.31 22.39 -4.29
N ASP A 192 -3.59 22.17 -4.49
CA ASP A 192 -4.67 22.58 -3.60
C ASP A 192 -5.31 21.38 -2.91
N LEU A 193 -5.43 21.43 -1.60
CA LEU A 193 -6.27 20.52 -0.84
C LEU A 193 -7.69 21.08 -0.82
N LEU A 194 -8.61 20.34 -1.45
CA LEU A 194 -10.01 20.66 -1.54
C LEU A 194 -10.83 19.79 -0.60
N TYR A 195 -11.93 20.32 -0.10
CA TYR A 195 -12.86 19.64 0.79
C TYR A 195 -14.29 20.02 0.47
N ARG A 196 -15.23 19.11 0.73
CA ARG A 196 -16.67 19.37 0.75
C ARG A 196 -17.35 18.60 1.88
N GLU A 197 -18.34 19.17 2.53
CA GLU A 197 -19.03 18.51 3.64
C GLU A 197 -19.90 17.34 3.14
N THR A 198 -20.57 17.55 1.99
CA THR A 198 -21.40 16.53 1.33
C THR A 198 -21.12 16.48 -0.16
N PRO A 199 -21.41 15.37 -0.88
CA PRO A 199 -21.13 15.22 -2.31
C PRO A 199 -21.80 16.26 -3.23
N ASP A 200 -22.89 16.89 -2.79
CA ASP A 200 -23.66 17.89 -3.54
C ASP A 200 -23.19 19.33 -3.31
N GLN A 201 -22.20 19.53 -2.43
CA GLN A 201 -21.63 20.85 -2.20
C GLN A 201 -20.43 21.12 -3.12
N GLU A 202 -20.20 22.42 -3.37
CA GLU A 202 -19.01 22.88 -4.07
C GLU A 202 -17.75 22.61 -3.24
N TRP A 203 -16.63 22.46 -3.94
CA TRP A 203 -15.33 22.28 -3.32
C TRP A 203 -14.86 23.58 -2.65
N GLU A 204 -14.46 23.49 -1.39
CA GLU A 204 -13.80 24.53 -0.61
C GLU A 204 -12.29 24.30 -0.61
N LEU A 205 -11.50 25.35 -0.81
CA LEU A 205 -10.05 25.31 -0.64
C LEU A 205 -9.71 25.29 0.86
N LEU A 206 -9.11 24.22 1.32
CA LEU A 206 -8.57 24.13 2.70
C LEU A 206 -7.14 24.64 2.80
N ARG A 207 -6.30 24.30 1.81
CA ARG A 207 -4.89 24.63 1.80
C ARG A 207 -4.34 24.68 0.38
N HIS A 208 -3.39 25.58 0.18
CA HIS A 208 -2.55 25.63 -1.01
C HIS A 208 -1.11 25.25 -0.62
N TRP A 209 -0.48 24.39 -1.39
CA TRP A 209 0.95 24.11 -1.36
C TRP A 209 1.59 24.71 -2.60
N SER A 210 2.69 25.46 -2.42
CA SER A 210 3.49 26.00 -3.53
C SER A 210 4.21 24.87 -4.28
N ALA A 211 4.82 25.18 -5.41
CA ALA A 211 5.62 24.22 -6.17
C ALA A 211 6.83 23.63 -5.41
N ASP A 212 7.27 24.32 -4.35
CA ASP A 212 8.38 23.88 -3.50
C ASP A 212 7.90 23.04 -2.30
N ASP A 213 6.59 22.94 -2.09
CA ASP A 213 5.97 22.19 -1.01
C ASP A 213 5.28 20.93 -1.54
N GLU A 214 5.13 19.95 -0.68
CA GLU A 214 4.36 18.74 -0.95
C GLU A 214 3.31 18.53 0.12
N GLY A 215 2.18 17.95 -0.27
CA GLY A 215 1.15 17.59 0.70
C GLY A 215 -0.06 16.92 0.10
N GLY A 216 -0.87 16.31 0.98
CA GLY A 216 -2.09 15.62 0.58
C GLY A 216 -2.92 15.16 1.76
N ALA A 217 -4.19 14.83 1.47
CA ALA A 217 -5.07 14.17 2.41
C ALA A 217 -4.68 12.70 2.52
N LEU A 218 -4.60 12.21 3.76
CA LEU A 218 -4.29 10.81 4.05
C LEU A 218 -5.55 9.98 4.30
N SER A 219 -6.39 10.43 5.24
CA SER A 219 -7.63 9.73 5.64
C SER A 219 -8.48 10.62 6.51
N PHE A 220 -9.77 10.30 6.60
CA PHE A 220 -10.66 10.87 7.63
C PHE A 220 -10.63 10.04 8.91
N SER A 221 -10.90 10.68 10.07
CA SER A 221 -11.24 9.97 11.30
C SER A 221 -12.57 9.24 11.16
N LYS A 222 -12.84 8.26 12.03
CA LYS A 222 -14.07 7.45 12.01
C LYS A 222 -15.37 8.28 12.07
N ASP A 223 -15.35 9.42 12.74
CA ASP A 223 -16.50 10.32 12.83
C ASP A 223 -16.58 11.36 11.69
N GLY A 224 -15.65 11.31 10.74
CA GLY A 224 -15.58 12.20 9.59
C GLY A 224 -15.29 13.67 9.91
N LYS A 225 -14.91 14.01 11.16
CA LYS A 225 -14.68 15.39 11.63
C LYS A 225 -13.24 15.84 11.59
N THR A 226 -12.32 14.92 11.46
CA THR A 226 -10.89 15.21 11.35
C THR A 226 -10.37 14.67 10.03
N LEU A 227 -9.63 15.50 9.29
CA LEU A 227 -8.84 15.08 8.15
C LEU A 227 -7.38 14.96 8.57
N TYR A 228 -6.77 13.80 8.37
CA TYR A 228 -5.34 13.62 8.53
C TYR A 228 -4.64 14.01 7.23
N ILE A 229 -3.59 14.82 7.37
CA ILE A 229 -2.84 15.43 6.26
C ILE A 229 -1.37 15.14 6.47
N VAL A 230 -0.64 14.83 5.39
CA VAL A 230 0.82 14.86 5.35
C VAL A 230 1.23 16.03 4.48
N GLY A 231 2.18 16.84 4.94
CA GLY A 231 2.64 17.97 4.13
C GLY A 231 3.74 18.81 4.77
N SER A 232 4.49 19.56 3.93
CA SER A 232 5.65 20.36 4.29
C SER A 232 5.34 21.85 4.47
N HIS A 233 4.07 22.27 4.47
CA HIS A 233 3.69 23.69 4.61
C HIS A 233 4.32 24.33 5.84
N ASP A 234 5.00 25.47 5.67
CA ASP A 234 5.76 26.17 6.71
C ASP A 234 6.80 25.30 7.45
N ALA A 235 7.33 24.27 6.80
CA ALA A 235 8.32 23.37 7.38
C ALA A 235 9.30 22.88 6.31
N ASN A 236 10.51 22.50 6.74
CA ASN A 236 11.51 21.92 5.86
C ASN A 236 11.17 20.49 5.42
N ALA A 237 10.46 19.75 6.28
CA ALA A 237 10.09 18.35 6.04
C ALA A 237 8.59 18.15 6.21
N GLN A 238 8.06 17.09 5.60
CA GLN A 238 6.65 16.72 5.72
C GLN A 238 6.29 16.30 7.15
N ARG A 239 5.17 16.79 7.62
CA ARG A 239 4.62 16.53 8.95
C ARG A 239 3.28 15.81 8.83
N LEU A 240 2.96 14.98 9.82
CA LEU A 240 1.63 14.44 10.00
C LEU A 240 0.79 15.40 10.84
N ILE A 241 -0.33 15.85 10.28
CA ILE A 241 -1.19 16.88 10.84
C ILE A 241 -2.62 16.33 10.94
N SER A 242 -3.32 16.63 12.02
CA SER A 242 -4.78 16.50 12.12
C SER A 242 -5.43 17.87 11.93
N LEU A 243 -6.37 17.97 10.99
CA LEU A 243 -7.19 19.14 10.75
C LEU A 243 -8.61 18.86 11.21
N ASN A 244 -9.08 19.59 12.24
CA ASN A 244 -10.49 19.56 12.62
C ASN A 244 -11.32 20.35 11.60
N LEU A 245 -12.27 19.70 10.96
CA LEU A 245 -13.02 20.26 9.83
C LEU A 245 -14.08 21.31 10.26
N ASP A 246 -14.57 21.24 11.49
CA ASP A 246 -15.51 22.22 12.04
C ASP A 246 -14.81 23.52 12.44
N SER A 247 -13.73 23.42 13.23
CA SER A 247 -13.02 24.58 13.80
C SER A 247 -11.89 25.10 12.90
N ARG A 248 -11.49 24.34 11.89
CA ARG A 248 -10.29 24.56 11.02
C ARG A 248 -8.98 24.61 11.82
N GLN A 249 -8.99 24.08 13.05
CA GLN A 249 -7.80 24.00 13.88
C GLN A 249 -6.93 22.82 13.45
N GLU A 250 -5.65 23.10 13.30
CA GLU A 250 -4.61 22.10 13.01
C GLU A 250 -3.83 21.74 14.26
N THR A 251 -3.43 20.47 14.33
CA THR A 251 -2.54 19.96 15.36
C THR A 251 -1.50 19.05 14.70
N VAL A 252 -0.22 19.34 14.90
CA VAL A 252 0.86 18.48 14.45
C VAL A 252 0.88 17.23 15.33
N ILE A 253 0.66 16.06 14.73
CA ILE A 253 0.70 14.75 15.41
C ILE A 253 2.15 14.28 15.54
N ALA A 254 2.93 14.40 14.46
CA ALA A 254 4.32 14.02 14.41
C ALA A 254 5.08 14.86 13.38
N ALA A 255 6.32 15.16 13.69
CA ALA A 255 7.24 15.93 12.84
C ALA A 255 8.69 15.60 13.18
N ASP A 256 9.56 15.69 12.20
CA ASP A 256 10.99 15.78 12.35
C ASP A 256 11.48 17.08 11.65
N GLU A 257 12.55 17.70 12.15
CA GLU A 257 13.03 18.96 11.57
C GLU A 257 13.75 18.78 10.21
N GLN A 258 14.19 17.57 9.91
CA GLN A 258 15.05 17.29 8.74
C GLN A 258 14.51 16.18 7.83
N TYR A 259 13.64 15.30 8.35
CA TYR A 259 13.20 14.08 7.66
C TYR A 259 11.69 14.07 7.46
N ASP A 260 11.29 13.63 6.28
CA ASP A 260 9.89 13.51 5.92
C ASP A 260 9.20 12.38 6.66
N VAL A 261 7.89 12.56 6.89
CA VAL A 261 7.01 11.47 7.27
C VAL A 261 7.02 10.40 6.19
N GLY A 262 7.28 9.16 6.61
CA GLY A 262 7.19 7.97 5.79
C GLY A 262 5.82 7.32 5.86
N ASP A 263 5.78 6.06 6.31
CA ASP A 263 4.52 5.33 6.47
C ASP A 263 3.72 5.81 7.68
N VAL A 264 2.41 5.81 7.58
CA VAL A 264 1.48 6.12 8.66
C VAL A 264 0.58 4.92 8.93
N LEU A 265 0.67 4.37 10.13
CA LEU A 265 -0.16 3.25 10.56
C LEU A 265 -1.48 3.78 11.13
N ILE A 266 -2.58 3.52 10.40
CA ILE A 266 -3.94 3.89 10.79
C ILE A 266 -4.68 2.62 11.22
N HIS A 267 -5.41 2.66 12.35
CA HIS A 267 -6.21 1.53 12.80
C HIS A 267 -7.27 1.16 11.74
N PRO A 268 -7.38 -0.12 11.32
CA PRO A 268 -8.17 -0.52 10.15
C PRO A 268 -9.67 -0.20 10.26
N THR A 269 -10.23 -0.15 11.47
CA THR A 269 -11.66 0.12 11.68
C THR A 269 -11.94 1.38 12.51
N LYS A 270 -11.06 1.75 13.44
CA LYS A 270 -11.24 2.94 14.27
C LYS A 270 -10.70 4.21 13.64
N ARG A 271 -9.90 4.09 12.58
CA ARG A 271 -9.34 5.18 11.77
C ARG A 271 -8.57 6.25 12.57
N HIS A 272 -8.00 5.92 13.72
CA HIS A 272 -7.05 6.79 14.41
C HIS A 272 -5.61 6.41 14.06
N ILE A 273 -4.69 7.38 14.19
CA ILE A 273 -3.26 7.16 13.96
C ILE A 273 -2.68 6.34 15.10
N GLU A 274 -1.93 5.29 14.77
CA GLU A 274 -1.28 4.39 15.72
C GLU A 274 0.23 4.58 15.78
N ALA A 275 0.87 4.73 14.62
CA ALA A 275 2.30 4.98 14.51
C ALA A 275 2.62 5.74 13.23
N VAL A 276 3.78 6.36 13.19
CA VAL A 276 4.32 7.07 12.03
C VAL A 276 5.80 6.74 11.90
N SER A 277 6.28 6.60 10.67
CA SER A 277 7.72 6.45 10.42
C SER A 277 8.35 7.73 9.84
N PHE A 278 9.66 7.82 9.94
CA PHE A 278 10.47 8.87 9.33
C PHE A 278 11.58 8.22 8.52
N TYR A 279 11.78 8.67 7.29
CA TYR A 279 12.86 8.21 6.40
C TYR A 279 14.17 8.92 6.73
N LYS A 280 14.90 8.36 7.71
CA LYS A 280 16.26 8.79 8.09
C LYS A 280 17.32 7.95 7.37
N ASP A 281 18.50 7.78 7.95
CA ASP A 281 19.49 6.80 7.47
C ASP A 281 18.90 5.38 7.44
N LYS A 282 17.97 5.14 8.35
CA LYS A 282 17.06 3.99 8.39
C LYS A 282 15.65 4.47 8.71
N GLU A 283 14.66 3.69 8.29
CA GLU A 283 13.27 4.00 8.65
C GLU A 283 13.07 3.81 10.15
N GLU A 284 12.64 4.88 10.83
CA GLU A 284 12.40 4.89 12.27
C GLU A 284 10.93 5.11 12.59
N TRP A 285 10.34 4.20 13.34
CA TRP A 285 8.95 4.27 13.78
C TRP A 285 8.79 4.97 15.12
N GLN A 286 7.89 5.95 15.17
CA GLN A 286 7.36 6.58 16.37
C GLN A 286 5.95 6.06 16.64
N VAL A 287 5.76 5.47 17.82
CA VAL A 287 4.42 5.04 18.30
C VAL A 287 3.66 6.28 18.78
N ILE A 288 2.44 6.44 18.28
CA ILE A 288 1.52 7.53 18.64
C ILE A 288 0.46 7.04 19.61
N HIS A 289 -0.10 5.84 19.38
CA HIS A 289 -1.14 5.28 20.23
C HIS A 289 -0.60 4.10 21.05
N GLU A 290 -0.84 4.12 22.36
CA GLU A 290 -0.29 3.14 23.32
C GLU A 290 -0.68 1.69 23.00
N ALA A 291 -1.81 1.47 22.35
CA ALA A 291 -2.33 0.13 22.02
C ALA A 291 -1.35 -0.72 21.18
N VAL A 292 -0.46 -0.09 20.39
CA VAL A 292 0.53 -0.81 19.56
C VAL A 292 1.94 -0.79 20.14
N ALA A 293 2.16 -0.16 21.29
CA ALA A 293 3.50 0.03 21.87
C ALA A 293 4.22 -1.32 22.12
N LYS A 294 3.51 -2.29 22.70
CA LYS A 294 4.06 -3.62 22.99
C LYS A 294 4.36 -4.42 21.71
N ASP A 295 3.53 -4.25 20.67
CA ASP A 295 3.75 -4.89 19.40
C ASP A 295 5.03 -4.38 18.74
N PHE A 296 5.22 -3.05 18.73
CA PHE A 296 6.43 -2.43 18.18
C PHE A 296 7.69 -2.77 18.98
N GLU A 297 7.59 -2.91 20.30
CA GLU A 297 8.69 -3.37 21.16
C GLU A 297 9.08 -4.81 20.79
N PHE A 298 8.10 -5.71 20.66
CA PHE A 298 8.31 -7.11 20.25
C PHE A 298 8.95 -7.19 18.86
N ILE A 299 8.40 -6.46 17.88
CA ILE A 299 8.86 -6.47 16.49
C ILE A 299 10.32 -6.00 16.40
N ARG A 300 10.70 -4.93 17.11
CA ARG A 300 12.10 -4.46 17.13
C ARG A 300 13.08 -5.50 17.68
N GLN A 301 12.62 -6.41 18.55
CA GLN A 301 13.45 -7.46 19.15
C GLN A 301 13.45 -8.77 18.33
N LEU A 302 12.44 -8.98 17.46
CA LEU A 302 12.28 -10.22 16.70
C LEU A 302 13.40 -10.40 15.69
N ARG A 303 13.79 -9.35 14.97
CA ARG A 303 14.86 -9.36 13.98
C ARG A 303 15.50 -7.98 13.86
N SER A 304 16.83 -7.96 13.56
CA SER A 304 17.52 -6.74 13.15
C SER A 304 17.12 -6.34 11.72
N GLY A 305 17.12 -5.05 11.42
CA GLY A 305 16.76 -4.47 10.12
C GLY A 305 15.60 -3.49 10.24
N GLU A 306 15.30 -2.82 9.14
CA GLU A 306 14.11 -1.98 9.03
C GLU A 306 12.88 -2.87 8.88
N PHE A 307 11.76 -2.47 9.46
CA PHE A 307 10.55 -3.26 9.34
C PHE A 307 9.35 -2.41 8.91
N ALA A 308 8.45 -3.03 8.17
CA ALA A 308 7.16 -2.48 7.79
C ALA A 308 6.03 -3.40 8.22
N ILE A 309 4.87 -2.85 8.54
CA ILE A 309 3.63 -3.60 8.73
C ILE A 309 2.98 -3.76 7.36
N ALA A 310 3.31 -4.87 6.68
CA ALA A 310 2.91 -5.09 5.29
C ALA A 310 1.42 -5.35 5.11
N SER A 311 0.74 -5.92 6.10
CA SER A 311 -0.70 -6.20 6.08
C SER A 311 -1.23 -6.44 7.49
N ARG A 312 -2.51 -6.17 7.68
CA ARG A 312 -3.26 -6.50 8.90
C ARG A 312 -4.63 -7.05 8.54
N ASP A 313 -5.19 -7.90 9.39
CA ASP A 313 -6.59 -8.30 9.30
C ASP A 313 -7.52 -7.18 9.82
N LEU A 314 -8.81 -7.29 9.55
CA LEU A 314 -9.78 -6.26 9.95
C LEU A 314 -9.98 -6.21 11.48
N ALA A 315 -9.79 -7.34 12.16
CA ALA A 315 -9.85 -7.43 13.62
C ALA A 315 -8.60 -6.83 14.28
N ASP A 316 -7.58 -6.50 13.52
CA ASP A 316 -6.28 -5.99 13.98
C ASP A 316 -5.57 -6.93 14.98
N GLN A 317 -5.76 -8.25 14.80
CA GLN A 317 -5.16 -9.28 15.64
C GLN A 317 -3.97 -9.96 14.95
N ASN A 318 -3.96 -9.99 13.64
CA ASN A 318 -2.96 -10.68 12.85
C ASN A 318 -2.28 -9.71 11.89
N TRP A 319 -0.95 -9.65 11.93
CA TRP A 319 -0.15 -8.79 11.08
C TRP A 319 0.83 -9.57 10.22
N ILE A 320 1.11 -9.10 9.03
CA ILE A 320 2.30 -9.49 8.26
C ILE A 320 3.36 -8.41 8.48
N ILE A 321 4.51 -8.84 8.97
CA ILE A 321 5.67 -7.98 9.19
C ILE A 321 6.70 -8.31 8.11
N ALA A 322 7.21 -7.29 7.44
CA ALA A 322 8.32 -7.39 6.50
C ALA A 322 9.58 -6.77 7.11
N TYR A 323 10.70 -7.48 7.11
CA TYR A 323 12.00 -6.92 7.45
C TYR A 323 12.81 -6.75 6.17
N VAL A 324 13.24 -5.51 5.92
CA VAL A 324 14.14 -5.15 4.84
C VAL A 324 15.54 -5.05 5.42
N THR A 325 16.48 -5.76 4.84
CA THR A 325 17.89 -5.75 5.25
C THR A 325 18.76 -5.25 4.10
N ASP A 326 19.84 -4.58 4.43
CA ASP A 326 20.83 -4.06 3.48
C ASP A 326 21.82 -5.13 2.98
N ASP A 327 21.84 -6.29 3.64
CA ASP A 327 22.77 -7.39 3.41
C ASP A 327 22.09 -8.75 3.11
N GLY A 328 20.80 -8.73 2.75
CA GLY A 328 20.05 -9.97 2.49
C GLY A 328 18.70 -9.75 1.84
N PRO A 329 17.85 -10.80 1.82
CA PRO A 329 16.50 -10.72 1.27
C PRO A 329 15.52 -10.02 2.23
N VAL A 330 14.30 -9.78 1.76
CA VAL A 330 13.18 -9.37 2.61
C VAL A 330 12.61 -10.59 3.33
N TYR A 331 12.48 -10.51 4.66
CA TYR A 331 11.95 -11.58 5.51
C TYR A 331 10.53 -11.27 5.91
N TYR A 332 9.61 -12.21 5.76
CA TYR A 332 8.21 -12.05 6.11
C TYR A 332 7.82 -12.93 7.29
N TYR A 333 7.07 -12.34 8.25
CA TYR A 333 6.56 -13.02 9.44
C TYR A 333 5.06 -12.81 9.56
N TYR A 334 4.35 -13.85 10.00
CA TYR A 334 2.99 -13.77 10.49
C TYR A 334 3.04 -13.56 12.01
N TYR A 335 2.45 -12.48 12.48
CA TYR A 335 2.47 -12.07 13.88
C TYR A 335 1.05 -12.05 14.45
N HIS A 336 0.83 -12.72 15.57
CA HIS A 336 -0.41 -12.72 16.31
C HIS A 336 -0.25 -11.88 17.58
N ARG A 337 -0.98 -10.77 17.69
CA ARG A 337 -0.81 -9.74 18.70
C ARG A 337 -1.06 -10.22 20.12
N ASP A 338 -2.22 -10.86 20.39
CA ASP A 338 -2.60 -11.28 21.76
C ASP A 338 -1.60 -12.25 22.38
N SER A 339 -1.04 -13.16 21.58
CA SER A 339 -0.03 -14.11 22.05
C SER A 339 1.40 -13.60 21.95
N GLN A 340 1.63 -12.44 21.31
CA GLN A 340 2.95 -11.92 20.96
C GLN A 340 3.84 -13.00 20.34
N ASN A 341 3.29 -13.73 19.38
CA ASN A 341 3.98 -14.82 18.71
C ASN A 341 4.13 -14.51 17.22
N ALA A 342 5.34 -14.66 16.71
CA ALA A 342 5.67 -14.48 15.29
C ALA A 342 6.16 -15.79 14.68
N GLN A 343 5.56 -16.16 13.56
CA GLN A 343 5.95 -17.30 12.75
C GLN A 343 6.63 -16.79 11.48
N PHE A 344 7.84 -17.28 11.21
CA PHE A 344 8.50 -17.04 9.92
C PHE A 344 7.68 -17.64 8.78
N LEU A 345 7.47 -16.87 7.72
CA LEU A 345 6.74 -17.31 6.53
C LEU A 345 7.69 -17.72 5.40
N PHE A 346 8.47 -16.79 4.92
CA PHE A 346 9.43 -16.97 3.83
C PHE A 346 10.28 -15.70 3.64
N THR A 347 11.31 -15.82 2.81
CA THR A 347 12.02 -14.66 2.23
C THR A 347 11.64 -14.48 0.78
N ASN A 348 11.79 -13.25 0.26
CA ASN A 348 11.47 -12.97 -1.14
C ASN A 348 12.44 -13.68 -2.11
N GLN A 349 13.70 -13.82 -1.71
CA GLN A 349 14.78 -14.47 -2.49
C GLN A 349 15.70 -15.27 -1.57
N PRO A 350 15.37 -16.53 -1.27
CA PRO A 350 16.15 -17.37 -0.35
C PRO A 350 17.62 -17.52 -0.73
N GLU A 351 17.94 -17.47 -2.02
CA GLU A 351 19.30 -17.60 -2.53
C GLU A 351 20.22 -16.43 -2.15
N LEU A 352 19.68 -15.34 -1.58
CA LEU A 352 20.47 -14.22 -1.06
C LEU A 352 20.83 -14.36 0.42
N GLU A 353 20.30 -15.36 1.15
CA GLU A 353 20.54 -15.53 2.59
C GLU A 353 22.01 -15.88 2.93
N ASP A 354 22.73 -16.50 2.01
CA ASP A 354 24.09 -17.03 2.21
C ASP A 354 25.16 -16.28 1.40
N LEU A 355 24.86 -15.09 0.90
CA LEU A 355 25.79 -14.26 0.10
C LEU A 355 26.42 -13.12 0.93
#